data_98d18c68dca0f249ae93535b9e6c23ee
#
_entry.id   98d18c68dca0f249ae93535b9e6c23ee
#
_cell.length_a   1.000
_cell.length_b   1.000
_cell.length_c   1.000
_cell.angle_alpha   90.00
_cell.angle_beta   90.00
_cell.angle_gamma   90.00
#
_symmetry.space_group_name_H-M   'P 1'
#
loop_
_entity.id
_entity.type
_entity.pdbx_description
1 polymer ?
#
loop_
_entity_poly.entity_id
_entity_poly.type
_entity_poly.pdbx_seq_one_letter_code
_entity_poly.pdbx_strand_id
1 'polypeptide(L)'
;RPDDSSKMNYLKSLFSEVYMKDIVERKKIERQDILAEILDLLCSSIGSLTNPTRIADTICSKQKTTVSKNTISSYMNHLADAFLFSESKRFDVKGKSYFDSPSKFYCEDLGLRNARIGFRQQEMTHIMENIIYNELCIRGFSVDVGVVYSRENNANNNCIRVPREIDFVASKGGRRSYIQSAYAIETEKKKKDSEFKPFSLTGDSFPKIVIRRDVGKRWYDEQGILNIGLIDFLLDDTVIQ
;
A
#
# COMPACT_ATOMS: atom_id res chain seq x y z
N ARG A 1 -20.44 -26.09 -6.63
CA ARG A 1 -19.77 -24.84 -6.22
C ARG A 1 -20.40 -23.69 -7.01
N PRO A 2 -20.61 -22.48 -6.41
CA PRO A 2 -21.08 -21.32 -7.18
C PRO A 2 -20.10 -21.04 -8.32
N ASP A 3 -20.62 -20.65 -9.47
CA ASP A 3 -19.82 -20.20 -10.60
C ASP A 3 -19.18 -18.83 -10.29
N ASP A 4 -18.22 -18.40 -11.09
CA ASP A 4 -17.50 -17.16 -10.83
C ASP A 4 -18.40 -15.92 -10.99
N SER A 5 -19.43 -15.99 -11.84
CA SER A 5 -20.42 -14.94 -12.00
C SER A 5 -21.25 -14.76 -10.72
N SER A 6 -21.68 -15.86 -10.12
CA SER A 6 -22.41 -15.84 -8.83
C SER A 6 -21.56 -15.27 -7.70
N LYS A 7 -20.27 -15.62 -7.63
CA LYS A 7 -19.33 -15.05 -6.64
C LYS A 7 -19.13 -13.55 -6.84
N MET A 8 -18.95 -13.11 -8.07
CA MET A 8 -18.81 -11.69 -8.40
C MET A 8 -20.06 -10.90 -8.02
N ASN A 9 -21.25 -11.41 -8.32
CA ASN A 9 -22.50 -10.76 -7.97
C ASN A 9 -22.71 -10.70 -6.45
N TYR A 10 -22.35 -11.77 -5.73
CA TYR A 10 -22.40 -11.81 -4.27
C TYR A 10 -21.50 -10.70 -3.67
N LEU A 11 -20.24 -10.59 -4.11
CA LEU A 11 -19.31 -9.56 -3.62
C LEU A 11 -19.81 -8.14 -3.92
N LYS A 12 -20.39 -7.90 -5.10
CA LYS A 12 -21.00 -6.60 -5.43
C LYS A 12 -22.16 -6.26 -4.51
N SER A 13 -23.07 -7.21 -4.29
CA SER A 13 -24.21 -7.02 -3.38
C SER A 13 -23.75 -6.81 -1.93
N LEU A 14 -22.80 -7.62 -1.47
CA LEU A 14 -22.22 -7.49 -0.13
C LEU A 14 -21.60 -6.10 0.06
N PHE A 15 -20.88 -5.62 -0.94
CA PHE A 15 -20.26 -4.30 -0.88
C PHE A 15 -21.29 -3.18 -0.80
N SER A 16 -22.30 -3.18 -1.69
CA SER A 16 -23.31 -2.11 -1.76
C SER A 16 -24.32 -2.15 -0.62
N GLU A 17 -24.84 -3.33 -0.31
CA GLU A 17 -25.95 -3.49 0.64
C GLU A 17 -25.48 -3.48 2.10
N VAL A 18 -24.31 -4.04 2.38
CA VAL A 18 -23.82 -4.15 3.76
C VAL A 18 -22.89 -2.99 4.09
N TYR A 19 -21.76 -2.88 3.38
CA TYR A 19 -20.73 -1.91 3.75
C TYR A 19 -21.15 -0.46 3.47
N MET A 20 -21.59 -0.15 2.25
CA MET A 20 -21.91 1.23 1.89
C MET A 20 -23.11 1.74 2.66
N LYS A 21 -24.16 0.92 2.80
CA LYS A 21 -25.35 1.31 3.54
C LYS A 21 -25.04 1.55 5.02
N ASP A 22 -24.31 0.63 5.68
CA ASP A 22 -23.89 0.79 7.08
C ASP A 22 -23.07 2.06 7.30
N ILE A 23 -22.08 2.32 6.45
CA ILE A 23 -21.23 3.52 6.57
C ILE A 23 -22.07 4.79 6.42
N VAL A 24 -22.92 4.84 5.40
CA VAL A 24 -23.78 6.01 5.12
C VAL A 24 -24.74 6.28 6.28
N GLU A 25 -25.41 5.27 6.78
CA GLU A 25 -26.38 5.40 7.87
C GLU A 25 -25.70 5.72 9.21
N ARG A 26 -24.66 4.97 9.59
CA ARG A 26 -23.95 5.11 10.86
C ARG A 26 -23.19 6.43 10.98
N LYS A 27 -22.57 6.87 9.90
CA LYS A 27 -21.77 8.13 9.87
C LYS A 27 -22.58 9.33 9.37
N LYS A 28 -23.87 9.15 9.05
CA LYS A 28 -24.79 10.21 8.54
C LYS A 28 -24.19 10.96 7.36
N ILE A 29 -23.72 10.22 6.36
CA ILE A 29 -23.06 10.78 5.18
C ILE A 29 -24.09 11.52 4.30
N GLU A 30 -23.94 12.83 4.16
CA GLU A 30 -24.81 13.65 3.32
C GLU A 30 -24.45 13.54 1.82
N ARG A 31 -23.15 13.57 1.52
CA ARG A 31 -22.62 13.55 0.13
C ARG A 31 -22.16 12.12 -0.22
N GLN A 32 -23.14 11.23 -0.47
CA GLN A 32 -22.85 9.84 -0.85
C GLN A 32 -22.14 9.75 -2.21
N ASP A 33 -22.39 10.69 -3.11
CA ASP A 33 -21.69 10.84 -4.38
C ASP A 33 -20.17 11.03 -4.19
N ILE A 34 -19.79 11.91 -3.26
CA ILE A 34 -18.37 12.15 -2.92
C ILE A 34 -17.74 10.93 -2.26
N LEU A 35 -18.46 10.27 -1.33
CA LEU A 35 -17.97 9.04 -0.71
C LEU A 35 -17.71 7.96 -1.76
N ALA A 36 -18.61 7.78 -2.72
CA ALA A 36 -18.47 6.83 -3.80
C ALA A 36 -17.24 7.11 -4.68
N GLU A 37 -16.99 8.39 -5.03
CA GLU A 37 -15.79 8.78 -5.81
C GLU A 37 -14.49 8.57 -5.01
N ILE A 38 -14.46 8.90 -3.72
CA ILE A 38 -13.30 8.63 -2.86
C ILE A 38 -12.97 7.15 -2.87
N LEU A 39 -14.01 6.32 -2.71
CA LEU A 39 -13.88 4.89 -2.71
C LEU A 39 -13.35 4.33 -4.03
N ASP A 40 -13.86 4.82 -5.17
CA ASP A 40 -13.38 4.45 -6.50
C ASP A 40 -11.92 4.85 -6.72
N LEU A 41 -11.53 6.04 -6.25
CA LEU A 41 -10.15 6.50 -6.33
C LEU A 41 -9.22 5.65 -5.46
N LEU A 42 -9.60 5.34 -4.21
CA LEU A 42 -8.80 4.47 -3.33
C LEU A 42 -8.69 3.05 -3.89
N CYS A 43 -9.79 2.46 -4.36
CA CYS A 43 -9.76 1.14 -5.00
C CYS A 43 -8.86 1.09 -6.24
N SER A 44 -8.82 2.17 -7.01
CA SER A 44 -8.01 2.26 -8.23
C SER A 44 -6.54 2.54 -7.96
N SER A 45 -6.18 3.06 -6.79
CA SER A 45 -4.83 3.51 -6.45
C SER A 45 -4.25 2.83 -5.20
N ILE A 46 -4.67 1.59 -4.90
CA ILE A 46 -4.09 0.82 -3.80
C ILE A 46 -2.56 0.78 -3.92
N GLY A 47 -1.85 0.91 -2.78
CA GLY A 47 -0.40 0.93 -2.75
C GLY A 47 0.26 2.16 -3.37
N SER A 48 -0.50 3.11 -3.92
CA SER A 48 0.04 4.37 -4.46
C SER A 48 -0.06 5.49 -3.44
N LEU A 49 0.93 6.41 -3.48
CA LEU A 49 0.91 7.59 -2.62
C LEU A 49 -0.26 8.52 -2.99
N THR A 50 -1.11 8.79 -2.03
CA THR A 50 -2.24 9.69 -2.17
C THR A 50 -2.43 10.58 -0.94
N ASN A 51 -3.20 11.65 -1.09
CA ASN A 51 -3.57 12.56 0.00
C ASN A 51 -4.94 13.18 -0.23
N PRO A 52 -5.61 13.67 0.82
CA PRO A 52 -6.93 14.28 0.71
C PRO A 52 -7.02 15.46 -0.26
N THR A 53 -5.96 16.26 -0.38
CA THR A 53 -5.93 17.41 -1.31
C THR A 53 -6.01 16.92 -2.76
N ARG A 54 -5.17 15.96 -3.13
CA ARG A 54 -5.17 15.37 -4.49
C ARG A 54 -6.50 14.72 -4.85
N ILE A 55 -7.13 14.04 -3.88
CA ILE A 55 -8.47 13.46 -4.05
C ILE A 55 -9.50 14.57 -4.27
N ALA A 56 -9.48 15.64 -3.44
CA ALA A 56 -10.38 16.78 -3.60
C ALA A 56 -10.24 17.42 -4.97
N ASP A 57 -9.02 17.71 -5.41
CA ASP A 57 -8.75 18.32 -6.72
C ASP A 57 -9.27 17.44 -7.87
N THR A 58 -9.09 16.11 -7.75
CA THR A 58 -9.57 15.17 -8.75
C THR A 58 -11.11 15.16 -8.83
N ILE A 59 -11.79 15.13 -7.68
CA ILE A 59 -13.27 15.12 -7.63
C ILE A 59 -13.83 16.46 -8.12
N CYS A 60 -13.26 17.58 -7.66
CA CYS A 60 -13.69 18.91 -8.10
C CYS A 60 -13.57 19.09 -9.61
N SER A 61 -12.47 18.61 -10.20
CA SER A 61 -12.23 18.68 -11.65
C SER A 61 -13.19 17.79 -12.45
N LYS A 62 -13.49 16.58 -11.96
CA LYS A 62 -14.40 15.63 -12.63
C LYS A 62 -15.86 16.05 -12.56
N GLN A 63 -16.34 16.43 -11.39
CA GLN A 63 -17.77 16.64 -11.11
C GLN A 63 -18.20 18.11 -11.19
N LYS A 64 -17.26 19.04 -11.46
CA LYS A 64 -17.51 20.50 -11.41
C LYS A 64 -18.20 20.94 -10.10
N THR A 65 -17.85 20.32 -9.00
CA THR A 65 -18.35 20.58 -7.65
C THR A 65 -17.21 21.05 -6.76
N THR A 66 -17.54 21.62 -5.62
CA THR A 66 -16.56 21.95 -4.59
C THR A 66 -16.68 21.01 -3.41
N VAL A 67 -15.54 20.48 -2.98
CA VAL A 67 -15.46 19.68 -1.77
C VAL A 67 -14.20 20.06 -1.00
N SER A 68 -14.34 20.21 0.30
CA SER A 68 -13.21 20.58 1.15
C SER A 68 -12.27 19.41 1.41
N LYS A 69 -10.97 19.69 1.58
CA LYS A 69 -9.98 18.71 2.05
C LYS A 69 -10.44 18.03 3.35
N ASN A 70 -11.07 18.79 4.26
CA ASN A 70 -11.53 18.25 5.54
C ASN A 70 -12.65 17.22 5.38
N THR A 71 -13.57 17.47 4.45
CA THR A 71 -14.65 16.53 4.10
C THR A 71 -14.05 15.23 3.53
N ILE A 72 -13.07 15.34 2.62
CA ILE A 72 -12.36 14.19 2.07
C ILE A 72 -11.66 13.40 3.18
N SER A 73 -10.88 14.08 4.04
CA SER A 73 -10.20 13.42 5.17
C SER A 73 -11.18 12.73 6.11
N SER A 74 -12.31 13.35 6.42
CA SER A 74 -13.35 12.75 7.26
C SER A 74 -13.92 11.47 6.62
N TYR A 75 -14.21 11.50 5.32
CA TYR A 75 -14.76 10.34 4.62
C TYR A 75 -13.73 9.20 4.48
N MET A 76 -12.47 9.52 4.24
CA MET A 76 -11.38 8.54 4.26
C MET A 76 -11.26 7.86 5.62
N ASN A 77 -11.35 8.63 6.71
CA ASN A 77 -11.35 8.08 8.07
C ASN A 77 -12.58 7.18 8.32
N HIS A 78 -13.75 7.53 7.81
CA HIS A 78 -14.93 6.67 7.92
C HIS A 78 -14.78 5.34 7.19
N LEU A 79 -14.09 5.32 6.03
CA LEU A 79 -13.76 4.09 5.31
C LEU A 79 -12.73 3.25 6.09
N ALA A 80 -11.77 3.89 6.75
CA ALA A 80 -10.81 3.20 7.62
C ALA A 80 -11.48 2.65 8.89
N ASP A 81 -12.34 3.41 9.56
CA ASP A 81 -13.13 2.96 10.71
C ASP A 81 -14.06 1.76 10.38
N ALA A 82 -14.44 1.62 9.12
CA ALA A 82 -15.25 0.51 8.63
C ALA A 82 -14.42 -0.68 8.15
N PHE A 83 -13.10 -0.65 8.36
CA PHE A 83 -12.17 -1.70 7.93
C PHE A 83 -12.25 -2.02 6.43
N LEU A 84 -12.49 -1.01 5.60
CA LEU A 84 -12.38 -1.15 4.15
C LEU A 84 -10.98 -0.85 3.65
N PHE A 85 -10.31 0.10 4.30
CA PHE A 85 -8.93 0.50 3.98
C PHE A 85 -8.13 0.76 5.25
N SER A 86 -6.85 0.43 5.17
CA SER A 86 -5.84 0.84 6.14
C SER A 86 -4.91 1.88 5.54
N GLU A 87 -4.56 2.89 6.33
CA GLU A 87 -3.55 3.89 5.98
C GLU A 87 -2.17 3.43 6.44
N SER A 88 -1.19 3.44 5.53
CA SER A 88 0.23 3.28 5.82
C SER A 88 0.95 4.61 5.64
N LYS A 89 1.42 5.19 6.74
CA LYS A 89 2.09 6.50 6.75
C LYS A 89 3.52 6.40 6.30
N ARG A 90 4.02 7.49 5.72
CA ARG A 90 5.45 7.58 5.38
C ARG A 90 6.28 7.87 6.62
N PHE A 91 7.35 7.11 6.79
CA PHE A 91 8.27 7.19 7.91
C PHE A 91 9.69 7.48 7.41
N ASP A 92 10.29 8.58 7.85
CA ASP A 92 11.72 8.85 7.62
C ASP A 92 12.55 7.90 8.49
N VAL A 93 13.17 6.93 7.84
CA VAL A 93 13.93 5.86 8.53
C VAL A 93 15.08 6.43 9.36
N LYS A 94 15.79 7.45 8.85
CA LYS A 94 16.93 8.09 9.53
C LYS A 94 16.50 9.21 10.48
N GLY A 95 15.53 10.02 10.05
CA GLY A 95 14.99 11.12 10.86
C GLY A 95 14.08 10.64 11.98
N LYS A 96 13.63 9.38 11.96
CA LYS A 96 12.73 8.76 12.93
C LYS A 96 11.45 9.58 13.15
N SER A 97 10.89 10.11 12.07
CA SER A 97 9.70 10.96 12.09
C SER A 97 8.72 10.58 11.01
N TYR A 98 7.45 10.84 11.25
CA TYR A 98 6.40 10.62 10.25
C TYR A 98 6.18 11.85 9.38
N PHE A 99 5.76 11.61 8.14
CA PHE A 99 5.25 12.66 7.28
C PHE A 99 3.73 12.74 7.42
N ASP A 100 3.19 13.95 7.45
CA ASP A 100 1.73 14.14 7.53
C ASP A 100 1.00 13.64 6.27
N SER A 101 1.65 13.76 5.12
CA SER A 101 1.13 13.27 3.83
C SER A 101 2.22 13.34 2.75
N PRO A 102 2.08 12.65 1.60
CA PRO A 102 1.04 11.65 1.29
C PRO A 102 1.27 10.31 2.00
N SER A 103 0.23 9.49 2.08
CA SER A 103 0.26 8.11 2.60
C SER A 103 -0.13 7.11 1.51
N LYS A 104 0.14 5.82 1.74
CA LYS A 104 -0.45 4.74 0.94
C LYS A 104 -1.71 4.20 1.64
N PHE A 105 -2.64 3.70 0.83
CA PHE A 105 -3.85 3.04 1.33
C PHE A 105 -3.92 1.64 0.76
N TYR A 106 -4.20 0.68 1.64
CA TYR A 106 -4.35 -0.72 1.30
C TYR A 106 -5.78 -1.18 1.62
N CYS A 107 -6.33 -2.01 0.76
CA CYS A 107 -7.67 -2.56 0.96
C CYS A 107 -7.60 -3.79 1.84
N GLU A 108 -8.48 -3.89 2.85
CA GLU A 108 -8.51 -5.05 3.75
C GLU A 108 -8.97 -6.31 3.02
N ASP A 109 -9.87 -6.18 2.04
CA ASP A 109 -10.36 -7.29 1.22
C ASP A 109 -10.26 -6.96 -0.27
N LEU A 110 -9.36 -7.65 -0.96
CA LEU A 110 -9.15 -7.49 -2.41
C LEU A 110 -10.32 -7.99 -3.25
N GLY A 111 -11.14 -8.91 -2.73
CA GLY A 111 -12.36 -9.37 -3.39
C GLY A 111 -13.40 -8.24 -3.45
N LEU A 112 -13.61 -7.54 -2.32
CA LEU A 112 -14.49 -6.36 -2.26
C LEU A 112 -13.95 -5.21 -3.13
N ARG A 113 -12.64 -4.94 -3.07
CA ARG A 113 -11.98 -3.97 -3.96
C ARG A 113 -12.24 -4.28 -5.43
N ASN A 114 -12.02 -5.53 -5.84
CA ASN A 114 -12.19 -5.94 -7.22
C ASN A 114 -13.68 -5.87 -7.66
N ALA A 115 -14.61 -6.23 -6.78
CA ALA A 115 -16.04 -6.09 -7.02
C ALA A 115 -16.42 -4.63 -7.27
N ARG A 116 -15.89 -3.70 -6.47
CA ARG A 116 -16.15 -2.27 -6.61
C ARG A 116 -15.71 -1.71 -7.96
N ILE A 117 -14.52 -2.05 -8.43
CA ILE A 117 -14.00 -1.59 -9.72
C ILE A 117 -14.40 -2.48 -10.91
N GLY A 118 -15.34 -3.41 -10.70
CA GLY A 118 -15.87 -4.28 -11.74
C GLY A 118 -14.86 -5.28 -12.30
N PHE A 119 -13.87 -5.71 -11.50
CA PHE A 119 -12.82 -6.68 -11.85
C PHE A 119 -11.93 -6.26 -13.03
N ARG A 120 -11.84 -4.94 -13.31
CA ARG A 120 -11.18 -4.43 -14.53
C ARG A 120 -9.69 -4.13 -14.34
N GLN A 121 -9.27 -3.66 -13.18
CA GLN A 121 -7.88 -3.26 -12.91
C GLN A 121 -7.19 -4.32 -12.05
N GLN A 122 -6.38 -5.16 -12.67
CA GLN A 122 -5.59 -6.19 -11.99
C GLN A 122 -4.10 -5.89 -12.15
N GLU A 123 -3.66 -4.80 -11.57
CA GLU A 123 -2.24 -4.48 -11.47
C GLU A 123 -1.61 -5.39 -10.42
N MET A 124 -1.06 -6.52 -10.88
CA MET A 124 -0.57 -7.60 -10.01
C MET A 124 0.51 -7.14 -9.04
N THR A 125 1.27 -6.11 -9.39
CA THR A 125 2.28 -5.49 -8.53
C THR A 125 1.65 -4.90 -7.28
N HIS A 126 0.63 -4.06 -7.44
CA HIS A 126 -0.09 -3.45 -6.31
C HIS A 126 -0.93 -4.45 -5.53
N ILE A 127 -1.48 -5.47 -6.22
CA ILE A 127 -2.20 -6.57 -5.55
C ILE A 127 -1.26 -7.35 -4.64
N MET A 128 -0.07 -7.71 -5.12
CA MET A 128 0.95 -8.40 -4.33
C MET A 128 1.40 -7.55 -3.13
N GLU A 129 1.65 -6.27 -3.35
CA GLU A 129 2.01 -5.33 -2.29
C GLU A 129 0.91 -5.27 -1.22
N ASN A 130 -0.36 -5.18 -1.63
CA ASN A 130 -1.50 -5.18 -0.70
C ASN A 130 -1.61 -6.50 0.09
N ILE A 131 -1.38 -7.65 -0.53
CA ILE A 131 -1.37 -8.95 0.15
C ILE A 131 -0.29 -8.98 1.23
N ILE A 132 0.91 -8.52 0.91
CA ILE A 132 2.03 -8.47 1.87
C ILE A 132 1.69 -7.54 3.04
N TYR A 133 1.13 -6.36 2.76
CA TYR A 133 0.69 -5.43 3.79
C TYR A 133 -0.31 -6.07 4.75
N ASN A 134 -1.38 -6.68 4.23
CA ASN A 134 -2.41 -7.32 5.03
C ASN A 134 -1.84 -8.44 5.89
N GLU A 135 -0.96 -9.28 5.32
CA GLU A 135 -0.31 -10.36 6.05
C GLU A 135 0.55 -9.85 7.20
N LEU A 136 1.33 -8.78 6.99
CA LEU A 136 2.12 -8.14 8.04
C LEU A 136 1.23 -7.62 9.18
N CYS A 137 0.10 -6.99 8.85
CA CYS A 137 -0.88 -6.51 9.83
C CYS A 137 -1.52 -7.67 10.61
N ILE A 138 -1.90 -8.76 9.93
CA ILE A 138 -2.45 -9.99 10.55
C ILE A 138 -1.45 -10.59 11.56
N ARG A 139 -0.15 -10.57 11.23
CA ARG A 139 0.92 -11.00 12.15
C ARG A 139 1.17 -10.02 13.30
N GLY A 140 0.45 -8.90 13.35
CA GLY A 140 0.51 -7.91 14.41
C GLY A 140 1.68 -6.95 14.32
N PHE A 141 2.21 -6.72 13.11
CA PHE A 141 3.18 -5.65 12.86
C PHE A 141 2.47 -4.31 12.66
N SER A 142 3.11 -3.24 13.14
CA SER A 142 2.85 -1.88 12.67
C SER A 142 3.62 -1.68 11.37
N VAL A 143 2.94 -1.27 10.30
CA VAL A 143 3.50 -1.23 8.95
C VAL A 143 3.45 0.17 8.38
N ASP A 144 4.60 0.73 8.12
CA ASP A 144 4.78 2.07 7.54
C ASP A 144 5.49 1.99 6.19
N VAL A 145 5.36 3.03 5.37
CA VAL A 145 6.14 3.21 4.13
C VAL A 145 7.47 3.86 4.49
N GLY A 146 8.59 3.19 4.23
CA GLY A 146 9.91 3.72 4.55
C GLY A 146 10.37 4.78 3.55
N VAL A 147 10.97 5.85 4.05
CA VAL A 147 11.63 6.87 3.23
C VAL A 147 13.09 6.99 3.66
N VAL A 148 13.98 6.84 2.70
CA VAL A 148 15.40 7.10 2.83
C VAL A 148 15.86 8.08 1.74
N TYR A 149 17.03 8.70 1.89
CA TYR A 149 17.48 9.69 0.93
C TYR A 149 18.82 9.32 0.32
N SER A 150 18.89 9.28 -1.01
CA SER A 150 20.14 9.29 -1.74
C SER A 150 20.62 10.73 -2.00
N ARG A 151 21.93 10.91 -2.16
CA ARG A 151 22.51 12.14 -2.69
C ARG A 151 22.85 11.92 -4.15
N GLU A 152 22.34 12.77 -5.01
CA GLU A 152 22.51 12.67 -6.46
C GLU A 152 22.79 14.07 -7.04
N ASN A 153 23.50 14.12 -8.14
CA ASN A 153 23.70 15.39 -8.85
C ASN A 153 22.54 15.61 -9.83
N ASN A 154 21.93 16.79 -9.81
CA ASN A 154 20.95 17.20 -10.81
C ASN A 154 21.63 17.58 -12.13
N ALA A 155 20.82 17.93 -13.14
CA ALA A 155 21.32 18.34 -14.47
C ALA A 155 22.31 19.53 -14.42
N ASN A 156 22.26 20.35 -13.37
CA ASN A 156 23.13 21.50 -13.13
C ASN A 156 24.34 21.17 -12.23
N ASN A 157 24.60 19.86 -12.03
CA ASN A 157 25.69 19.34 -11.17
C ASN A 157 25.59 19.74 -9.68
N ASN A 158 24.41 20.18 -9.21
CA ASN A 158 24.15 20.46 -7.80
C ASN A 158 23.76 19.18 -7.06
N CYS A 159 24.35 18.95 -5.88
CA CYS A 159 23.99 17.82 -5.03
C CYS A 159 22.58 18.01 -4.44
N ILE A 160 21.67 17.11 -4.78
CA ILE A 160 20.29 17.11 -4.30
C ILE A 160 20.00 15.85 -3.48
N ARG A 161 19.06 15.96 -2.53
CA ARG A 161 18.52 14.81 -1.79
C ARG A 161 17.33 14.25 -2.54
N VAL A 162 17.42 13.00 -2.99
CA VAL A 162 16.35 12.30 -3.70
C VAL A 162 15.73 11.28 -2.76
N PRO A 163 14.40 11.37 -2.48
CA PRO A 163 13.73 10.37 -1.66
C PRO A 163 13.68 9.03 -2.39
N ARG A 164 13.93 7.96 -1.65
CA ARG A 164 13.81 6.56 -2.08
C ARG A 164 12.86 5.87 -1.14
N GLU A 165 11.99 5.04 -1.69
CA GLU A 165 10.96 4.33 -0.95
C GLU A 165 11.42 2.91 -0.59
N ILE A 166 11.05 2.49 0.61
CA ILE A 166 11.02 1.09 1.06
C ILE A 166 9.54 0.77 1.25
N ASP A 167 9.02 -0.24 0.56
CA ASP A 167 7.59 -0.51 0.56
C ASP A 167 7.04 -0.66 1.97
N PHE A 168 7.76 -1.42 2.83
CA PHE A 168 7.31 -1.62 4.21
C PHE A 168 8.45 -1.52 5.22
N VAL A 169 8.17 -0.78 6.29
CA VAL A 169 8.89 -0.80 7.55
C VAL A 169 7.99 -1.50 8.55
N ALA A 170 8.20 -2.79 8.77
CA ALA A 170 7.42 -3.60 9.68
C ALA A 170 8.04 -3.57 11.08
N SER A 171 7.31 -3.10 12.08
CA SER A 171 7.78 -2.94 13.46
C SER A 171 6.88 -3.69 14.45
N LYS A 172 7.48 -4.48 15.36
CA LYS A 172 6.77 -5.23 16.41
C LYS A 172 7.68 -5.46 17.61
N GLY A 173 7.25 -5.06 18.81
CA GLY A 173 7.97 -5.35 20.05
C GLY A 173 9.42 -4.85 20.07
N GLY A 174 9.71 -3.69 19.49
CA GLY A 174 11.06 -3.12 19.40
C GLY A 174 11.93 -3.69 18.29
N ARG A 175 11.45 -4.69 17.56
CA ARG A 175 12.08 -5.23 16.35
C ARG A 175 11.57 -4.50 15.12
N ARG A 176 12.41 -4.44 14.10
CA ARG A 176 12.08 -3.81 12.81
C ARG A 176 12.63 -4.66 11.67
N SER A 177 11.89 -4.70 10.56
CA SER A 177 12.34 -5.28 9.31
C SER A 177 11.99 -4.35 8.15
N TYR A 178 12.84 -4.32 7.13
CA TYR A 178 12.60 -3.59 5.89
C TYR A 178 12.23 -4.57 4.79
N ILE A 179 11.12 -4.33 4.12
CA ILE A 179 10.56 -5.28 3.16
C ILE A 179 10.27 -4.56 1.85
N GLN A 180 10.65 -5.20 0.75
CA GLN A 180 10.34 -4.76 -0.62
C GLN A 180 9.51 -5.82 -1.32
N SER A 181 8.45 -5.40 -2.00
CA SER A 181 7.63 -6.23 -2.86
C SER A 181 8.15 -6.20 -4.29
N ALA A 182 8.64 -7.30 -4.81
CA ALA A 182 9.22 -7.40 -6.15
C ALA A 182 8.45 -8.41 -7.00
N TYR A 183 7.39 -7.96 -7.69
CA TYR A 183 6.55 -8.81 -8.52
C TYR A 183 7.29 -9.42 -9.71
N ALA A 184 8.03 -8.61 -10.44
CA ALA A 184 8.89 -9.05 -11.53
C ALA A 184 10.28 -8.46 -11.32
N ILE A 185 11.30 -9.30 -11.26
CA ILE A 185 12.68 -8.83 -11.31
C ILE A 185 13.11 -8.85 -12.76
N GLU A 186 13.22 -7.66 -13.32
CA GLU A 186 13.85 -7.52 -14.60
C GLU A 186 15.30 -7.98 -14.50
N THR A 187 15.74 -8.76 -15.47
CA THR A 187 17.06 -9.40 -15.54
C THR A 187 18.21 -8.41 -15.70
N GLU A 188 17.91 -7.13 -15.91
CA GLU A 188 18.92 -6.08 -16.03
C GLU A 188 19.49 -5.68 -14.67
N LYS A 189 20.79 -5.92 -14.47
CA LYS A 189 21.56 -5.62 -13.25
C LYS A 189 21.35 -4.18 -12.75
N LYS A 190 21.25 -3.18 -13.66
CA LYS A 190 21.03 -1.76 -13.32
C LYS A 190 19.67 -1.47 -12.68
N LYS A 191 18.62 -2.16 -13.10
CA LYS A 191 17.28 -1.99 -12.50
C LYS A 191 17.22 -2.67 -11.14
N LYS A 192 17.83 -3.84 -11.00
CA LYS A 192 17.97 -4.56 -9.74
C LYS A 192 18.67 -3.74 -8.68
N ASP A 193 19.78 -3.08 -9.05
CA ASP A 193 20.55 -2.23 -8.15
C ASP A 193 19.77 -0.98 -7.73
N SER A 194 18.93 -0.42 -8.61
CA SER A 194 18.10 0.75 -8.27
C SER A 194 16.94 0.40 -7.31
N GLU A 195 16.36 -0.78 -7.45
CA GLU A 195 15.22 -1.25 -6.63
C GLU A 195 15.65 -1.58 -5.19
N PHE A 196 16.88 -2.09 -5.00
CA PHE A 196 17.40 -2.43 -3.67
C PHE A 196 18.29 -1.35 -3.05
N LYS A 197 18.63 -0.29 -3.79
CA LYS A 197 19.37 0.86 -3.30
C LYS A 197 18.81 1.44 -1.99
N PRO A 198 17.47 1.51 -1.77
CA PRO A 198 16.92 2.01 -0.51
C PRO A 198 17.44 1.27 0.73
N PHE A 199 17.64 -0.05 0.64
CA PHE A 199 18.15 -0.85 1.75
C PHE A 199 19.58 -0.47 2.18
N SER A 200 20.44 -0.13 1.24
CA SER A 200 21.81 0.32 1.55
C SER A 200 21.85 1.69 2.22
N LEU A 201 20.75 2.44 2.11
CA LEU A 201 20.62 3.79 2.65
C LEU A 201 20.03 3.85 4.06
N THR A 202 19.56 2.75 4.63
CA THR A 202 18.98 2.72 6.00
C THR A 202 20.01 3.10 7.06
N GLY A 203 21.23 2.60 6.92
CA GLY A 203 22.36 2.88 7.84
C GLY A 203 22.28 2.11 9.15
N ASP A 204 21.50 1.04 9.19
CA ASP A 204 21.32 0.13 10.33
C ASP A 204 21.42 -1.35 9.90
N SER A 205 21.39 -2.24 10.88
CA SER A 205 21.54 -3.70 10.71
C SER A 205 20.21 -4.47 10.79
N PHE A 206 19.08 -3.77 10.73
CA PHE A 206 17.80 -4.48 10.74
C PHE A 206 17.64 -5.38 9.51
N PRO A 207 16.94 -6.52 9.64
CA PRO A 207 16.70 -7.44 8.54
C PRO A 207 16.10 -6.74 7.30
N LYS A 208 16.60 -7.14 6.13
CA LYS A 208 16.16 -6.68 4.82
C LYS A 208 15.63 -7.86 4.03
N ILE A 209 14.41 -7.77 3.54
CA ILE A 209 13.68 -8.88 2.94
C ILE A 209 13.09 -8.42 1.62
N VAL A 210 13.26 -9.23 0.59
CA VAL A 210 12.62 -9.05 -0.71
C VAL A 210 11.64 -10.19 -0.91
N ILE A 211 10.36 -9.87 -1.01
CA ILE A 211 9.30 -10.83 -1.30
C ILE A 211 9.05 -10.81 -2.80
N ARG A 212 9.18 -11.96 -3.44
CA ARG A 212 9.07 -12.13 -4.89
C ARG A 212 7.88 -13.00 -5.24
N ARG A 213 7.32 -12.80 -6.44
CA ARG A 213 6.20 -13.61 -6.91
C ARG A 213 6.56 -15.09 -7.00
N ASP A 214 7.58 -15.41 -7.79
CA ASP A 214 7.89 -16.75 -8.23
C ASP A 214 9.33 -17.14 -7.82
N VAL A 215 9.48 -17.55 -6.56
CA VAL A 215 10.74 -18.05 -6.04
C VAL A 215 10.49 -19.38 -5.33
N GLY A 216 11.11 -20.43 -5.81
CA GLY A 216 10.91 -21.79 -5.29
C GLY A 216 11.70 -22.11 -4.02
N LYS A 217 12.72 -21.34 -3.68
CA LYS A 217 13.53 -21.54 -2.47
C LYS A 217 14.11 -20.23 -1.98
N ARG A 218 13.98 -19.95 -0.68
CA ARG A 218 14.56 -18.75 -0.05
C ARG A 218 16.08 -18.80 -0.03
N TRP A 219 16.75 -17.64 -0.19
CA TRP A 219 18.20 -17.50 -0.08
C TRP A 219 18.59 -16.11 0.41
N TYR A 220 19.80 -15.99 0.93
CA TYR A 220 20.42 -14.70 1.21
C TYR A 220 21.35 -14.32 0.05
N ASP A 221 21.28 -13.07 -0.37
CA ASP A 221 22.24 -12.54 -1.35
C ASP A 221 23.56 -12.11 -0.69
N GLU A 222 24.51 -11.61 -1.51
CA GLU A 222 25.84 -11.18 -1.05
C GLU A 222 25.79 -10.00 -0.06
N GLN A 223 24.67 -9.27 -0.02
CA GLN A 223 24.43 -8.14 0.91
C GLN A 223 23.71 -8.59 2.19
N GLY A 224 23.43 -9.87 2.33
CA GLY A 224 22.67 -10.42 3.45
C GLY A 224 21.15 -10.13 3.38
N ILE A 225 20.63 -9.80 2.21
CA ILE A 225 19.20 -9.57 1.99
C ILE A 225 18.52 -10.92 1.76
N LEU A 226 17.50 -11.21 2.57
CA LEU A 226 16.68 -12.41 2.39
C LEU A 226 15.76 -12.25 1.17
N ASN A 227 15.86 -13.18 0.23
CA ASN A 227 14.94 -13.30 -0.90
C ASN A 227 14.02 -14.50 -0.67
N ILE A 228 12.70 -14.28 -0.71
CA ILE A 228 11.70 -15.31 -0.44
C ILE A 228 10.52 -15.20 -1.40
N GLY A 229 9.90 -16.33 -1.75
CA GLY A 229 8.68 -16.38 -2.53
C GLY A 229 7.46 -15.88 -1.75
N LEU A 230 6.49 -15.26 -2.42
CA LEU A 230 5.26 -14.80 -1.78
C LEU A 230 4.53 -15.93 -1.05
N ILE A 231 4.41 -17.09 -1.69
CA ILE A 231 3.71 -18.24 -1.08
C ILE A 231 4.45 -18.74 0.17
N ASP A 232 5.78 -18.86 0.10
CA ASP A 232 6.58 -19.27 1.28
C ASP A 232 6.48 -18.24 2.40
N PHE A 233 6.46 -16.94 2.07
CA PHE A 233 6.24 -15.88 3.04
C PHE A 233 4.86 -16.00 3.71
N LEU A 234 3.80 -16.28 2.96
CA LEU A 234 2.43 -16.42 3.49
C LEU A 234 2.25 -17.68 4.36
N LEU A 235 3.00 -18.75 4.07
CA LEU A 235 2.88 -20.03 4.78
C LEU A 235 3.85 -20.19 5.98
N ASP A 236 4.88 -19.37 6.05
CA ASP A 236 5.90 -19.41 7.13
C ASP A 236 5.87 -18.11 7.95
N ASP A 237 5.22 -18.15 9.10
CA ASP A 237 5.12 -17.03 10.06
C ASP A 237 6.43 -16.73 10.80
N THR A 238 7.44 -17.60 10.68
CA THR A 238 8.76 -17.44 11.32
C THR A 238 9.73 -16.57 10.53
N VAL A 239 9.41 -16.24 9.29
CA VAL A 239 10.28 -15.44 8.39
C VAL A 239 10.57 -14.05 8.94
N ILE A 240 9.59 -13.45 9.61
CA ILE A 240 9.71 -12.15 10.27
C ILE A 240 9.29 -12.34 11.73
N GLN A 241 10.24 -12.26 12.64
CA GLN A 241 10.01 -12.42 14.08
C GLN A 241 10.32 -11.13 14.82
#